data_e74183d00ee863ebba24db50384a3d6a
#
_entry.id   e74183d00ee863ebba24db50384a3d6a
#
_cell.length_a   1.000
_cell.length_b   1.000
_cell.length_c   1.000
_cell.angle_alpha   90.00
_cell.angle_beta   90.00
_cell.angle_gamma   90.00
#
_symmetry.space_group_name_H-M   'P 1'
#
loop_
_entity.id
_entity.type
_entity.pdbx_description
1 polymer ?
#
loop_
_entity_poly.entity_id
_entity_poly.type
_entity_poly.pdbx_seq_one_letter_code
_entity_poly.pdbx_strand_id
1 'polypeptide(L)'
;MQLGSAFVCDCRVKIFGFIPTPWVCGGIMKPVTPERTKLRCIECGHEKAFPCALSQVKRLCRGLGFAVAVAMVALIFAPTVYSAPPEQPLSSCHQFVPYGTPLTIRGELLPADSTHAFICRRAYLVYSDEVAKLPEWVSYTLTPEHAVGCEVRSNAFAADDTLPEGGRAKPADYVGSGFDMGHIAPDGDMRWDPDVERESFMLSNMTPQLPGLNRGLWKLLETAVRAGVYESGHTYLIYAGPVYDVATGKKIGTDQVDVPTGFYKIVVDTVTGQYVAFLFPQAGDLGNDLESVHTMLINVEAKSGITFPLPPNAVESKIWVYDFKKLTVDTKAKCHK
;
A
#
# COMPACT_ATOMS: atom_id res chain seq x y z
N MET A 1 25.53 17.36 -21.18
CA MET A 1 25.82 16.06 -20.55
C MET A 1 24.54 15.22 -20.65
N GLN A 2 24.51 14.26 -21.55
CA GLN A 2 23.34 13.38 -21.72
C GLN A 2 23.50 12.20 -20.78
N LEU A 3 22.55 12.02 -19.87
CA LEU A 3 22.40 10.85 -19.01
C LEU A 3 22.04 9.64 -19.89
N GLY A 4 22.92 8.66 -19.96
CA GLY A 4 22.69 7.40 -20.64
C GLY A 4 21.73 6.53 -19.83
N SER A 5 20.64 6.11 -20.45
CA SER A 5 19.72 5.12 -19.88
C SER A 5 20.46 3.79 -19.71
N ALA A 6 20.62 3.33 -18.47
CA ALA A 6 21.17 2.01 -18.16
C ALA A 6 20.02 0.98 -18.21
N PHE A 7 20.19 -0.06 -19.02
CA PHE A 7 19.30 -1.22 -19.02
C PHE A 7 19.96 -2.34 -18.22
N VAL A 8 19.25 -2.90 -17.24
CA VAL A 8 19.73 -4.02 -16.42
C VAL A 8 19.20 -5.33 -17.03
N CYS A 9 20.09 -6.28 -17.23
CA CYS A 9 19.78 -7.62 -17.73
C CYS A 9 20.08 -8.69 -16.66
N ASP A 10 19.22 -9.64 -16.39
CA ASP A 10 19.48 -10.79 -15.49
C ASP A 10 19.88 -12.04 -16.29
N CYS A 11 21.08 -12.58 -16.06
CA CYS A 11 21.61 -13.76 -16.74
C CYS A 11 21.42 -15.04 -15.89
N ARG A 12 20.20 -15.53 -15.75
CA ARG A 12 19.95 -16.88 -15.20
C ARG A 12 19.49 -17.85 -16.30
N VAL A 13 20.37 -18.77 -16.67
CA VAL A 13 20.04 -19.86 -17.60
C VAL A 13 19.35 -20.96 -16.84
N LYS A 14 18.06 -21.21 -17.11
CA LYS A 14 17.42 -22.50 -16.85
C LYS A 14 17.01 -23.13 -18.18
N ILE A 15 17.71 -24.22 -18.53
CA ILE A 15 17.35 -25.07 -19.66
C ILE A 15 16.26 -26.03 -19.17
N PHE A 16 15.03 -25.82 -19.57
CA PHE A 16 14.01 -26.88 -19.63
C PHE A 16 13.07 -26.62 -20.82
N GLY A 17 13.03 -27.56 -21.70
CA GLY A 17 12.05 -27.94 -22.70
C GLY A 17 11.13 -26.90 -23.35
N PHE A 18 11.36 -26.64 -24.67
CA PHE A 18 10.41 -26.22 -25.69
C PHE A 18 9.51 -24.98 -25.44
N ILE A 19 10.08 -23.84 -25.14
CA ILE A 19 9.55 -22.50 -25.55
C ILE A 19 10.77 -21.55 -25.56
N PRO A 20 11.01 -20.72 -26.59
CA PRO A 20 12.12 -19.77 -26.57
C PRO A 20 11.81 -18.65 -25.57
N THR A 21 12.33 -18.76 -24.37
CA THR A 21 12.27 -17.67 -23.38
C THR A 21 13.26 -16.57 -23.77
N PRO A 22 12.91 -15.28 -23.64
CA PRO A 22 13.84 -14.19 -23.90
C PRO A 22 15.03 -14.28 -22.92
N TRP A 23 16.24 -14.13 -23.45
CA TRP A 23 17.47 -14.07 -22.66
C TRP A 23 17.46 -12.83 -21.76
N VAL A 24 17.64 -13.02 -20.49
CA VAL A 24 17.76 -11.94 -19.52
C VAL A 24 19.19 -11.94 -18.99
N CYS A 25 19.94 -10.84 -19.13
CA CYS A 25 21.34 -10.70 -18.72
C CYS A 25 21.47 -9.57 -17.68
N GLY A 26 22.04 -9.85 -16.49
CA GLY A 26 22.19 -8.91 -15.36
C GLY A 26 23.25 -7.81 -15.52
N GLY A 27 23.82 -7.62 -16.72
CA GLY A 27 24.88 -6.66 -16.97
C GLY A 27 24.44 -5.39 -17.71
N ILE A 28 25.29 -4.36 -17.65
CA ILE A 28 25.05 -3.08 -18.34
C ILE A 28 25.31 -3.25 -19.84
N MET A 29 24.34 -2.84 -20.68
CA MET A 29 24.44 -2.87 -22.14
C MET A 29 25.03 -1.55 -22.67
N LYS A 30 26.06 -1.64 -23.54
CA LYS A 30 26.62 -0.49 -24.26
C LYS A 30 26.35 -0.60 -25.77
N PRO A 31 26.08 0.51 -26.45
CA PRO A 31 25.93 0.52 -27.91
C PRO A 31 27.26 0.22 -28.57
N VAL A 32 27.26 -0.69 -29.55
CA VAL A 32 28.44 -1.12 -30.31
C VAL A 32 28.60 -0.32 -31.61
N THR A 33 27.50 0.28 -32.09
CA THR A 33 27.49 1.06 -33.33
C THR A 33 26.98 2.48 -33.14
N PRO A 34 27.43 3.46 -33.93
CA PRO A 34 26.92 4.83 -33.87
C PRO A 34 25.41 4.96 -34.08
N GLU A 35 24.81 4.03 -34.81
CA GLU A 35 23.37 3.99 -35.12
C GLU A 35 22.53 3.30 -34.02
N ARG A 36 23.13 2.86 -32.92
CA ARG A 36 22.46 2.15 -31.79
C ARG A 36 21.63 0.93 -32.21
N THR A 37 21.99 0.28 -33.31
CA THR A 37 21.28 -0.90 -33.81
C THR A 37 21.72 -2.21 -33.15
N LYS A 38 22.82 -2.19 -32.39
CA LYS A 38 23.34 -3.32 -31.61
C LYS A 38 23.74 -2.88 -30.21
N LEU A 39 23.42 -3.71 -29.25
CA LEU A 39 23.83 -3.56 -27.85
C LEU A 39 24.66 -4.77 -27.43
N ARG A 40 25.73 -4.54 -26.66
CA ARG A 40 26.57 -5.59 -26.08
C ARG A 40 26.56 -5.51 -24.56
N CYS A 41 26.35 -6.65 -23.90
CA CYS A 41 26.48 -6.76 -22.47
C CYS A 41 27.96 -6.66 -22.07
N ILE A 42 28.28 -5.80 -21.09
CA ILE A 42 29.65 -5.56 -20.65
C ILE A 42 30.23 -6.77 -19.90
N GLU A 43 29.37 -7.50 -19.18
CA GLU A 43 29.80 -8.62 -18.34
C GLU A 43 29.89 -9.96 -19.09
N CYS A 44 28.98 -10.25 -20.00
CA CYS A 44 28.94 -11.54 -20.69
C CYS A 44 29.29 -11.49 -22.17
N GLY A 45 29.54 -10.29 -22.75
CA GLY A 45 29.95 -10.11 -24.13
C GLY A 45 28.92 -10.40 -25.22
N HIS A 46 27.68 -10.77 -24.86
CA HIS A 46 26.64 -11.07 -25.84
C HIS A 46 26.15 -9.83 -26.58
N GLU A 47 26.01 -9.95 -27.90
CA GLU A 47 25.50 -8.90 -28.78
C GLU A 47 24.07 -9.23 -29.24
N LYS A 48 23.18 -8.25 -29.21
CA LYS A 48 21.83 -8.34 -29.75
C LYS A 48 21.59 -7.27 -30.82
N ALA A 49 21.25 -7.70 -32.02
CA ALA A 49 20.80 -6.79 -33.08
C ALA A 49 19.30 -6.53 -32.94
N PHE A 50 18.91 -5.26 -32.96
CA PHE A 50 17.49 -4.87 -33.05
C PHE A 50 17.16 -4.64 -34.52
N PRO A 51 16.10 -5.26 -35.06
CA PRO A 51 15.67 -4.95 -36.42
C PRO A 51 15.25 -3.48 -36.46
N CYS A 52 15.92 -2.73 -37.32
CA CYS A 52 15.58 -1.32 -37.52
C CYS A 52 14.16 -1.22 -38.09
N ALA A 53 13.22 -0.70 -37.34
CA ALA A 53 11.81 -0.52 -37.77
C ALA A 53 11.67 0.34 -39.04
N LEU A 54 12.72 1.10 -39.43
CA LEU A 54 12.75 1.91 -40.62
C LEU A 54 12.81 1.11 -41.93
N SER A 55 13.25 -0.15 -41.93
CA SER A 55 13.32 -0.96 -43.17
C SER A 55 11.96 -1.44 -43.62
N GLN A 56 10.97 -1.54 -42.77
CA GLN A 56 9.60 -1.93 -43.11
C GLN A 56 8.78 -0.74 -43.67
N VAL A 57 9.05 0.48 -43.23
CA VAL A 57 8.36 1.69 -43.72
C VAL A 57 8.70 2.02 -45.16
N LYS A 58 9.93 1.73 -45.62
CA LYS A 58 10.34 1.97 -47.03
C LYS A 58 9.62 1.09 -48.06
N ARG A 59 9.03 -0.02 -47.69
CA ARG A 59 8.25 -0.89 -48.61
C ARG A 59 6.78 -0.49 -48.76
N LEU A 60 6.19 0.18 -47.73
CA LEU A 60 4.80 0.66 -47.81
C LEU A 60 4.64 1.99 -48.56
N CYS A 61 5.69 2.81 -48.66
CA CYS A 61 5.62 4.15 -49.26
C CYS A 61 5.69 4.17 -50.80
N ARG A 62 5.71 3.04 -51.50
CA ARG A 62 5.76 3.01 -52.98
C ARG A 62 4.39 2.99 -53.67
N GLY A 63 3.27 3.00 -52.95
CA GLY A 63 1.93 2.85 -53.52
C GLY A 63 0.89 3.91 -53.21
N LEU A 64 1.14 4.81 -52.23
CA LEU A 64 0.19 5.89 -51.86
C LEU A 64 0.94 7.22 -51.73
N GLY A 65 0.35 8.29 -52.25
CA GLY A 65 0.94 9.64 -52.25
C GLY A 65 1.37 10.06 -50.84
N PHE A 66 2.54 10.69 -50.77
CA PHE A 66 3.31 11.03 -49.54
C PHE A 66 2.49 11.73 -48.43
N ALA A 67 1.44 12.47 -48.79
CA ALA A 67 0.59 13.21 -47.84
C ALA A 67 -0.36 12.33 -47.05
N VAL A 68 -0.86 11.21 -47.61
CA VAL A 68 -1.80 10.30 -46.92
C VAL A 68 -1.06 9.33 -46.00
N ALA A 69 0.18 8.92 -46.39
CA ALA A 69 1.01 8.06 -45.56
C ALA A 69 1.50 8.75 -44.26
N VAL A 70 1.81 10.05 -44.31
CA VAL A 70 2.22 10.83 -43.11
C VAL A 70 1.06 11.03 -42.15
N ALA A 71 -0.17 11.23 -42.64
CA ALA A 71 -1.36 11.38 -41.81
C ALA A 71 -1.76 10.07 -41.10
N MET A 72 -1.62 8.91 -41.78
CA MET A 72 -1.92 7.61 -41.16
C MET A 72 -0.87 7.17 -40.15
N VAL A 73 0.40 7.48 -40.36
CA VAL A 73 1.47 7.20 -39.36
C VAL A 73 1.32 8.07 -38.16
N ALA A 74 0.87 9.33 -38.31
CA ALA A 74 0.60 10.23 -37.14
C ALA A 74 -0.59 9.77 -36.30
N LEU A 75 -1.58 9.07 -36.88
CA LEU A 75 -2.73 8.50 -36.14
C LEU A 75 -2.39 7.18 -35.41
N ILE A 76 -1.38 6.44 -35.87
CA ILE A 76 -0.97 5.17 -35.25
C ILE A 76 0.04 5.42 -34.10
N PHE A 77 0.74 6.55 -34.12
CA PHE A 77 1.72 6.95 -33.12
C PHE A 77 1.32 8.21 -32.34
N ALA A 78 0.04 8.58 -32.35
CA ALA A 78 -0.41 9.57 -31.38
C ALA A 78 -0.11 8.99 -29.99
N PRO A 79 0.80 9.58 -29.20
CA PRO A 79 0.94 9.16 -27.81
C PRO A 79 -0.44 9.41 -27.19
N THR A 80 -1.10 8.35 -26.76
CA THR A 80 -2.14 8.48 -25.76
C THR A 80 -1.44 9.18 -24.62
N VAL A 81 -1.71 10.47 -24.45
CA VAL A 81 -1.33 11.18 -23.23
C VAL A 81 -2.18 10.55 -22.14
N TYR A 82 -1.64 9.48 -21.55
CA TYR A 82 -2.11 8.97 -20.30
C TYR A 82 -1.78 10.07 -19.30
N SER A 83 -2.75 10.91 -18.98
CA SER A 83 -2.62 11.78 -17.82
C SER A 83 -2.57 10.82 -16.63
N ALA A 84 -1.37 10.62 -16.08
CA ALA A 84 -1.22 10.02 -14.78
C ALA A 84 -2.20 10.75 -13.84
N PRO A 85 -2.94 10.03 -12.98
CA PRO A 85 -3.74 10.67 -11.96
C PRO A 85 -2.84 11.69 -11.25
N PRO A 86 -3.36 12.86 -10.86
CA PRO A 86 -2.55 13.89 -10.23
C PRO A 86 -1.86 13.24 -9.03
N GLU A 87 -0.53 13.11 -9.11
CA GLU A 87 0.30 12.70 -7.99
C GLU A 87 -0.06 13.65 -6.85
N GLN A 88 -0.82 13.19 -5.88
CA GLN A 88 -0.97 13.93 -4.64
C GLN A 88 0.42 13.96 -4.01
N PRO A 89 1.06 15.12 -3.89
CA PRO A 89 2.42 15.13 -3.46
C PRO A 89 2.47 14.58 -2.04
N LEU A 90 3.23 13.49 -1.83
CA LEU A 90 3.53 12.93 -0.50
C LEU A 90 4.02 14.01 0.48
N SER A 91 4.47 15.16 -0.05
CA SER A 91 4.80 16.38 0.71
C SER A 91 3.70 16.84 1.66
N SER A 92 2.42 16.63 1.33
CA SER A 92 1.29 16.99 2.21
C SER A 92 1.00 15.96 3.31
N CYS A 93 1.64 14.79 3.27
CA CYS A 93 1.41 13.65 4.17
C CYS A 93 2.65 13.20 4.95
N HIS A 94 3.73 13.99 4.93
CA HIS A 94 4.97 13.67 5.64
C HIS A 94 4.79 13.39 7.13
N GLN A 95 3.80 14.02 7.76
CA GLN A 95 3.51 13.81 9.18
C GLN A 95 3.09 12.36 9.50
N PHE A 96 2.61 11.61 8.51
CA PHE A 96 2.19 10.21 8.68
C PHE A 96 3.31 9.20 8.36
N VAL A 97 4.40 9.66 7.78
CA VAL A 97 5.61 8.87 7.47
C VAL A 97 6.89 9.63 7.86
N PRO A 98 7.01 10.06 9.12
CA PRO A 98 8.07 10.97 9.57
C PRO A 98 9.49 10.38 9.43
N TYR A 99 9.62 9.07 9.32
CA TYR A 99 10.90 8.38 9.16
C TYR A 99 11.13 7.88 7.74
N GLY A 100 10.28 8.27 6.79
CA GLY A 100 10.30 7.87 5.39
C GLY A 100 9.09 7.00 5.01
N THR A 101 8.89 6.85 3.71
CA THR A 101 7.82 6.00 3.17
C THR A 101 8.22 4.52 3.27
N PRO A 102 7.31 3.61 3.62
CA PRO A 102 7.55 2.18 3.52
C PRO A 102 8.08 1.78 2.13
N LEU A 103 8.92 0.77 2.09
CA LEU A 103 9.57 0.27 0.87
C LEU A 103 9.19 -1.20 0.65
N THR A 104 9.43 -1.71 -0.55
CA THR A 104 9.38 -3.17 -0.76
C THR A 104 10.39 -3.87 0.15
N ILE A 105 10.20 -5.15 0.43
CA ILE A 105 11.16 -5.95 1.22
C ILE A 105 12.59 -5.97 0.60
N ARG A 106 12.72 -5.55 -0.66
CA ARG A 106 14.01 -5.40 -1.36
C ARG A 106 14.61 -4.00 -1.21
N GLY A 107 13.93 -3.10 -0.50
CA GLY A 107 14.36 -1.71 -0.32
C GLY A 107 14.08 -0.81 -1.52
N GLU A 108 13.21 -1.22 -2.43
CA GLU A 108 12.78 -0.42 -3.59
C GLU A 108 11.59 0.47 -3.23
N LEU A 109 11.44 1.59 -3.90
CA LEU A 109 10.24 2.44 -3.76
C LEU A 109 8.99 1.66 -4.19
N LEU A 110 7.93 1.81 -3.42
CA LEU A 110 6.62 1.28 -3.80
C LEU A 110 6.11 2.02 -5.04
N PRO A 111 5.58 1.30 -6.05
CA PRO A 111 5.09 1.95 -7.26
C PRO A 111 3.89 2.85 -6.99
N ALA A 112 3.81 3.98 -7.71
CA ALA A 112 2.60 4.76 -7.87
C ALA A 112 2.27 4.74 -9.36
N ASP A 113 1.38 3.84 -9.75
CA ASP A 113 1.08 3.54 -11.15
C ASP A 113 -0.43 3.32 -11.36
N SER A 114 -0.82 2.62 -12.41
CA SER A 114 -2.23 2.32 -12.69
C SER A 114 -2.85 1.25 -11.79
N THR A 115 -2.08 0.67 -10.87
CA THR A 115 -2.52 -0.40 -9.97
C THR A 115 -2.36 -0.04 -8.50
N HIS A 116 -1.59 1.01 -8.18
CA HIS A 116 -1.34 1.44 -6.80
C HIS A 116 -1.35 2.95 -6.68
N ALA A 117 -1.98 3.45 -5.64
CA ALA A 117 -2.09 4.87 -5.36
C ALA A 117 -1.77 5.23 -3.91
N PHE A 118 -1.10 6.38 -3.72
CA PHE A 118 -1.01 7.03 -2.42
C PHE A 118 -2.20 7.97 -2.24
N ILE A 119 -2.97 7.78 -1.17
CA ILE A 119 -4.13 8.62 -0.86
C ILE A 119 -3.87 9.35 0.45
N CYS A 120 -3.68 10.66 0.36
CA CYS A 120 -3.47 11.53 1.50
C CYS A 120 -4.80 12.00 2.07
N ARG A 121 -5.10 11.62 3.31
CA ARG A 121 -6.27 12.09 4.08
C ARG A 121 -5.84 13.08 5.15
N ARG A 122 -6.80 13.75 5.79
CA ARG A 122 -6.51 14.74 6.84
C ARG A 122 -5.73 14.15 8.02
N ALA A 123 -5.97 12.88 8.35
CA ALA A 123 -5.40 12.24 9.53
C ALA A 123 -4.62 10.95 9.26
N TYR A 124 -4.53 10.49 8.02
CA TYR A 124 -3.80 9.27 7.66
C TYR A 124 -3.39 9.25 6.19
N LEU A 125 -2.41 8.43 5.88
CA LEU A 125 -1.95 8.12 4.53
C LEU A 125 -2.29 6.65 4.22
N VAL A 126 -2.87 6.42 3.05
CA VAL A 126 -3.13 5.08 2.52
C VAL A 126 -2.21 4.81 1.34
N TYR A 127 -1.67 3.63 1.25
CA TYR A 127 -1.16 3.05 0.01
C TYR A 127 -2.13 1.95 -0.41
N SER A 128 -2.81 2.19 -1.51
CA SER A 128 -3.92 1.35 -2.00
C SER A 128 -3.47 0.48 -3.16
N ASP A 129 -3.86 -0.80 -3.13
CA ASP A 129 -3.83 -1.71 -4.28
C ASP A 129 -5.20 -1.67 -4.97
N GLU A 130 -5.25 -1.14 -6.19
CA GLU A 130 -6.46 -1.01 -6.98
C GLU A 130 -6.90 -2.34 -7.63
N VAL A 131 -6.01 -3.33 -7.70
CA VAL A 131 -6.34 -4.67 -8.19
C VAL A 131 -7.04 -5.46 -7.10
N ALA A 132 -6.49 -5.47 -5.90
CA ALA A 132 -7.11 -6.07 -4.71
C ALA A 132 -8.30 -5.24 -4.19
N LYS A 133 -8.34 -3.92 -4.50
CA LYS A 133 -9.29 -2.91 -4.00
C LYS A 133 -9.26 -2.73 -2.50
N LEU A 134 -8.06 -2.75 -1.95
CA LEU A 134 -7.78 -2.70 -0.52
C LEU A 134 -6.55 -1.82 -0.25
N PRO A 135 -6.40 -1.28 0.98
CA PRO A 135 -5.12 -0.72 1.38
C PRO A 135 -4.09 -1.84 1.54
N GLU A 136 -2.88 -1.67 1.01
CA GLU A 136 -1.73 -2.49 1.40
C GLU A 136 -1.20 -2.08 2.77
N TRP A 137 -1.21 -0.77 3.02
CA TRP A 137 -0.95 -0.22 4.33
C TRP A 137 -1.62 1.14 4.53
N VAL A 138 -1.85 1.44 5.77
CA VAL A 138 -2.27 2.76 6.25
C VAL A 138 -1.27 3.19 7.33
N SER A 139 -0.88 4.46 7.28
CA SER A 139 -0.04 5.08 8.31
C SER A 139 -0.69 6.32 8.87
N TYR A 140 -0.62 6.48 10.19
CA TYR A 140 -1.13 7.67 10.88
C TYR A 140 -0.40 7.90 12.20
N THR A 141 -0.50 9.14 12.69
CA THR A 141 -0.01 9.50 14.00
C THR A 141 -1.19 9.75 14.94
N LEU A 142 -1.11 9.22 16.17
CA LEU A 142 -2.11 9.43 17.21
C LEU A 142 -1.48 10.22 18.36
N THR A 143 -2.03 11.40 18.62
CA THR A 143 -1.60 12.26 19.74
C THR A 143 -2.50 12.07 20.97
N PRO A 144 -2.06 12.47 22.17
CA PRO A 144 -2.89 12.39 23.37
C PRO A 144 -4.22 13.15 23.26
N GLU A 145 -4.22 14.28 22.54
CA GLU A 145 -5.43 15.08 22.31
C GLU A 145 -6.43 14.33 21.42
N HIS A 146 -5.93 13.63 20.40
CA HIS A 146 -6.74 12.87 19.43
C HIS A 146 -7.26 11.56 20.02
N ALA A 147 -6.54 10.97 20.98
CA ALA A 147 -6.96 9.72 21.62
C ALA A 147 -8.28 9.82 22.40
N VAL A 148 -8.74 11.03 22.72
CA VAL A 148 -9.98 11.32 23.45
C VAL A 148 -10.95 12.17 22.62
N GLY A 149 -11.20 11.78 21.40
CA GLY A 149 -12.16 12.41 20.51
C GLY A 149 -13.62 12.17 20.96
N CYS A 150 -14.50 13.15 20.70
CA CYS A 150 -15.89 13.16 21.14
C CYS A 150 -16.91 12.98 20.01
N GLU A 151 -16.47 12.93 18.76
CA GLU A 151 -17.39 12.77 17.63
C GLU A 151 -18.11 11.43 17.70
N VAL A 152 -19.39 11.48 17.35
CA VAL A 152 -20.25 10.29 17.31
C VAL A 152 -19.94 9.52 16.04
N ARG A 153 -19.84 8.20 16.15
CA ARG A 153 -19.64 7.32 14.99
C ARG A 153 -20.73 7.53 13.93
N SER A 154 -20.35 7.97 12.75
CA SER A 154 -21.27 8.28 11.66
C SER A 154 -21.75 7.04 10.89
N ASN A 155 -20.94 5.98 10.83
CA ASN A 155 -21.12 4.83 9.93
C ASN A 155 -21.27 5.25 8.45
N ALA A 156 -20.60 6.31 8.03
CA ALA A 156 -20.69 6.91 6.71
C ALA A 156 -19.84 6.15 5.66
N PHE A 157 -19.95 4.81 5.65
CA PHE A 157 -19.23 3.98 4.68
C PHE A 157 -19.50 4.39 3.24
N ALA A 158 -18.47 4.72 2.50
CA ALA A 158 -18.55 5.17 1.12
C ALA A 158 -17.38 4.64 0.27
N ALA A 159 -17.64 4.42 -1.01
CA ALA A 159 -16.56 4.21 -1.97
C ALA A 159 -15.65 5.44 -2.01
N ASP A 160 -14.38 5.24 -2.23
CA ASP A 160 -13.41 6.34 -2.33
C ASP A 160 -13.32 6.85 -3.77
N ASP A 161 -13.94 7.99 -4.03
CA ASP A 161 -13.99 8.57 -5.37
C ASP A 161 -12.63 9.15 -5.86
N THR A 162 -11.59 9.15 -5.01
CA THR A 162 -10.23 9.47 -5.45
C THR A 162 -9.59 8.32 -6.23
N LEU A 163 -10.13 7.11 -6.10
CA LEU A 163 -9.74 5.93 -6.87
C LEU A 163 -10.63 5.75 -8.10
N PRO A 164 -10.11 5.18 -9.20
CA PRO A 164 -10.91 4.86 -10.38
C PRO A 164 -12.02 3.86 -10.03
N GLU A 165 -13.14 3.91 -10.73
CA GLU A 165 -14.30 3.06 -10.44
C GLU A 165 -13.95 1.56 -10.43
N GLY A 166 -13.11 1.10 -11.35
CA GLY A 166 -12.66 -0.29 -11.42
C GLY A 166 -11.65 -0.70 -10.35
N GLY A 167 -11.01 0.27 -9.68
CA GLY A 167 -9.94 0.07 -8.68
C GLY A 167 -10.40 0.23 -7.22
N ARG A 168 -11.69 0.40 -6.95
CA ARG A 168 -12.23 0.66 -5.61
C ARG A 168 -13.32 -0.31 -5.20
N ALA A 169 -13.38 -0.62 -3.91
CA ALA A 169 -14.49 -1.35 -3.30
C ALA A 169 -15.70 -0.44 -3.07
N LYS A 170 -16.89 -1.04 -2.97
CA LYS A 170 -18.15 -0.37 -2.65
C LYS A 170 -18.82 -1.04 -1.44
N PRO A 171 -19.63 -0.33 -0.64
CA PRO A 171 -20.35 -0.94 0.48
C PRO A 171 -21.19 -2.15 0.06
N ALA A 172 -21.71 -2.17 -1.17
CA ALA A 172 -22.49 -3.28 -1.71
C ALA A 172 -21.70 -4.59 -1.80
N ASP A 173 -20.37 -4.55 -1.95
CA ASP A 173 -19.53 -5.76 -2.04
C ASP A 173 -19.50 -6.53 -0.72
N TYR A 174 -19.73 -5.87 0.39
CA TYR A 174 -19.73 -6.48 1.72
C TYR A 174 -21.08 -7.06 2.12
N VAL A 175 -22.18 -6.68 1.44
CA VAL A 175 -23.53 -7.15 1.77
C VAL A 175 -23.62 -8.66 1.56
N GLY A 176 -23.98 -9.39 2.62
CA GLY A 176 -24.12 -10.85 2.59
C GLY A 176 -22.80 -11.61 2.46
N SER A 177 -21.66 -10.95 2.47
CA SER A 177 -20.32 -11.57 2.32
C SER A 177 -19.89 -12.40 3.54
N GLY A 178 -20.46 -12.12 4.72
CA GLY A 178 -20.02 -12.68 6.00
C GLY A 178 -18.84 -11.94 6.63
N PHE A 179 -18.36 -10.86 6.00
CA PHE A 179 -17.30 -10.01 6.52
C PHE A 179 -17.82 -8.64 6.92
N ASP A 180 -17.21 -8.06 7.95
CA ASP A 180 -17.36 -6.64 8.29
C ASP A 180 -16.49 -5.77 7.36
N MET A 181 -16.87 -4.52 7.15
CA MET A 181 -15.99 -3.46 6.66
C MET A 181 -15.06 -3.07 7.81
N GLY A 182 -13.92 -3.75 7.91
CA GLY A 182 -12.96 -3.56 9.00
C GLY A 182 -12.03 -2.40 8.73
N HIS A 183 -11.97 -1.44 9.67
CA HIS A 183 -11.07 -0.30 9.60
C HIS A 183 -9.60 -0.72 9.77
N ILE A 184 -8.70 -0.12 9.01
CA ILE A 184 -7.26 -0.21 9.22
C ILE A 184 -6.77 0.94 10.11
N ALA A 185 -7.09 2.21 9.77
CA ALA A 185 -7.06 3.34 10.69
C ALA A 185 -8.43 3.45 11.36
N PRO A 186 -8.56 3.18 12.67
CA PRO A 186 -9.86 2.99 13.31
C PRO A 186 -10.60 4.31 13.52
N ASP A 187 -11.92 4.28 13.35
CA ASP A 187 -12.83 5.37 13.69
C ASP A 187 -12.56 5.97 15.09
N GLY A 188 -12.27 5.11 16.08
CA GLY A 188 -12.03 5.56 17.44
C GLY A 188 -10.81 6.50 17.60
N ASP A 189 -9.84 6.45 16.68
CA ASP A 189 -8.65 7.30 16.67
C ASP A 189 -8.90 8.61 15.89
N MET A 190 -10.04 8.72 15.19
CA MET A 190 -10.39 9.80 14.28
C MET A 190 -11.52 10.71 14.80
N ARG A 191 -12.05 10.44 16.00
CA ARG A 191 -13.21 11.14 16.60
C ARG A 191 -12.92 12.51 17.20
N TRP A 192 -11.81 13.14 16.84
CA TRP A 192 -11.45 14.47 17.29
C TRP A 192 -11.93 15.60 16.37
N ASP A 193 -12.34 15.26 15.15
CA ASP A 193 -12.87 16.17 14.15
C ASP A 193 -13.92 15.43 13.30
N PRO A 194 -15.08 16.05 12.98
CA PRO A 194 -16.20 15.37 12.30
C PRO A 194 -15.86 14.99 10.84
N ASP A 195 -15.02 15.76 10.17
CA ASP A 195 -14.60 15.45 8.79
C ASP A 195 -13.55 14.31 8.78
N VAL A 196 -12.65 14.32 9.76
CA VAL A 196 -11.66 13.24 9.94
C VAL A 196 -12.34 11.93 10.30
N GLU A 197 -13.32 11.98 11.19
CA GLU A 197 -14.14 10.80 11.53
C GLU A 197 -14.83 10.25 10.28
N ARG A 198 -15.46 11.11 9.47
CA ARG A 198 -16.14 10.71 8.24
C ARG A 198 -15.18 10.13 7.22
N GLU A 199 -13.98 10.73 7.03
CA GLU A 199 -12.96 10.22 6.12
C GLU A 199 -12.50 8.81 6.51
N SER A 200 -12.51 8.45 7.80
CA SER A 200 -12.12 7.12 8.25
C SER A 200 -13.01 6.01 7.68
N PHE A 201 -14.23 6.32 7.24
CA PHE A 201 -15.19 5.38 6.65
C PHE A 201 -15.07 5.21 5.12
N MET A 202 -14.09 5.85 4.47
CA MET A 202 -13.80 5.57 3.05
C MET A 202 -13.30 4.14 2.87
N LEU A 203 -13.81 3.44 1.84
CA LEU A 203 -13.48 2.03 1.63
C LEU A 203 -12.02 1.79 1.25
N SER A 204 -11.26 2.82 0.86
CA SER A 204 -9.81 2.76 0.76
C SER A 204 -9.09 2.51 2.11
N ASN A 205 -9.78 2.70 3.24
CA ASN A 205 -9.33 2.39 4.60
C ASN A 205 -9.94 1.10 5.16
N MET A 206 -10.67 0.33 4.34
CA MET A 206 -11.44 -0.84 4.78
C MET A 206 -10.90 -2.12 4.18
N THR A 207 -11.04 -3.21 4.96
CA THR A 207 -10.76 -4.57 4.50
C THR A 207 -11.85 -5.52 4.92
N PRO A 208 -12.11 -6.61 4.17
CA PRO A 208 -12.95 -7.69 4.66
C PRO A 208 -12.35 -8.35 5.90
N GLN A 209 -12.96 -8.14 7.05
CA GLN A 209 -12.56 -8.76 8.32
C GLN A 209 -13.67 -9.66 8.87
N LEU A 210 -13.32 -10.84 9.38
CA LEU A 210 -14.30 -11.65 10.11
C LEU A 210 -14.82 -10.90 11.34
N PRO A 211 -16.13 -10.92 11.61
CA PRO A 211 -16.72 -10.19 12.73
C PRO A 211 -16.08 -10.46 14.09
N GLY A 212 -15.71 -11.73 14.34
CA GLY A 212 -15.06 -12.10 15.61
C GLY A 212 -13.66 -11.47 15.76
N LEU A 213 -12.89 -11.35 14.67
CA LEU A 213 -11.61 -10.63 14.68
C LEU A 213 -11.84 -9.12 14.84
N ASN A 214 -12.62 -8.53 13.93
CA ASN A 214 -12.85 -7.08 13.86
C ASN A 214 -13.43 -6.51 15.16
N ARG A 215 -14.42 -7.18 15.73
CA ARG A 215 -15.13 -6.75 16.95
C ARG A 215 -14.44 -7.25 18.23
N GLY A 216 -13.52 -8.20 18.11
CA GLY A 216 -12.77 -8.86 19.20
C GLY A 216 -11.37 -8.30 19.38
N LEU A 217 -10.36 -9.14 19.13
CA LEU A 217 -8.96 -8.88 19.47
C LEU A 217 -8.36 -7.69 18.70
N TRP A 218 -8.79 -7.45 17.45
CA TRP A 218 -8.39 -6.25 16.68
C TRP A 218 -8.84 -4.97 17.36
N LYS A 219 -10.14 -4.88 17.72
CA LYS A 219 -10.70 -3.74 18.47
C LYS A 219 -10.04 -3.58 19.85
N LEU A 220 -9.68 -4.69 20.51
CA LEU A 220 -8.97 -4.64 21.80
C LEU A 220 -7.62 -3.95 21.62
N LEU A 221 -6.83 -4.32 20.58
CA LEU A 221 -5.55 -3.68 20.31
C LEU A 221 -5.73 -2.17 20.01
N GLU A 222 -6.71 -1.79 19.21
CA GLU A 222 -6.99 -0.37 18.94
C GLU A 222 -7.27 0.42 20.23
N THR A 223 -8.04 -0.18 21.13
CA THR A 223 -8.32 0.44 22.45
C THR A 223 -7.05 0.50 23.31
N ALA A 224 -6.20 -0.53 23.25
CA ALA A 224 -4.92 -0.55 23.95
C ALA A 224 -3.97 0.56 23.48
N VAL A 225 -3.89 0.75 22.16
CA VAL A 225 -3.06 1.81 21.54
C VAL A 225 -3.53 3.19 22.00
N ARG A 226 -4.84 3.48 21.94
CA ARG A 226 -5.38 4.75 22.44
C ARG A 226 -5.08 4.99 23.93
N ALA A 227 -5.26 3.95 24.74
CA ALA A 227 -4.95 4.03 26.17
C ALA A 227 -3.46 4.33 26.39
N GLY A 228 -2.57 3.67 25.63
CA GLY A 228 -1.14 3.89 25.69
C GLY A 228 -0.73 5.31 25.33
N VAL A 229 -1.26 5.86 24.25
CA VAL A 229 -1.05 7.26 23.86
C VAL A 229 -1.53 8.22 24.94
N TYR A 230 -2.71 7.98 25.48
CA TYR A 230 -3.30 8.84 26.50
C TYR A 230 -2.50 8.81 27.82
N GLU A 231 -2.10 7.62 28.28
CA GLU A 231 -1.40 7.45 29.55
C GLU A 231 0.07 7.89 29.49
N SER A 232 0.76 7.63 28.38
CA SER A 232 2.14 8.06 28.20
C SER A 232 2.27 9.56 27.98
N GLY A 233 1.24 10.19 27.39
CA GLY A 233 1.32 11.57 26.90
C GLY A 233 2.19 11.70 25.64
N HIS A 234 2.54 10.59 24.98
CA HIS A 234 3.38 10.57 23.80
C HIS A 234 2.55 10.41 22.52
N THR A 235 3.09 10.90 21.41
CA THR A 235 2.55 10.63 20.07
C THR A 235 3.04 9.27 19.59
N TYR A 236 2.12 8.45 19.08
CA TYR A 236 2.47 7.18 18.46
C TYR A 236 2.31 7.27 16.94
N LEU A 237 3.24 6.65 16.22
CA LEU A 237 3.11 6.36 14.78
C LEU A 237 2.63 4.94 14.64
N ILE A 238 1.59 4.74 13.83
CA ILE A 238 0.99 3.44 13.59
C ILE A 238 1.07 3.12 12.10
N TYR A 239 1.58 1.92 11.78
CA TYR A 239 1.41 1.27 10.48
C TYR A 239 0.48 0.07 10.66
N ALA A 240 -0.47 -0.09 9.77
CA ALA A 240 -1.38 -1.23 9.78
C ALA A 240 -1.80 -1.60 8.37
N GLY A 241 -2.10 -2.86 8.15
CA GLY A 241 -2.54 -3.34 6.84
C GLY A 241 -2.90 -4.81 6.83
N PRO A 242 -3.37 -5.30 5.69
CA PRO A 242 -3.65 -6.71 5.47
C PRO A 242 -2.38 -7.50 5.14
N VAL A 243 -2.51 -8.81 5.27
CA VAL A 243 -1.56 -9.81 4.76
C VAL A 243 -2.29 -10.67 3.75
N TYR A 244 -1.66 -10.94 2.62
CA TYR A 244 -2.21 -11.79 1.57
C TYR A 244 -1.43 -13.09 1.42
N ASP A 245 -2.18 -14.16 1.23
CA ASP A 245 -1.66 -15.38 0.64
C ASP A 245 -2.37 -15.56 -0.71
N VAL A 246 -1.63 -15.36 -1.80
CA VAL A 246 -2.16 -15.49 -3.17
C VAL A 246 -2.77 -16.85 -3.45
N ALA A 247 -2.47 -17.88 -2.64
CA ALA A 247 -3.03 -19.20 -2.79
C ALA A 247 -4.51 -19.29 -2.41
N THR A 248 -5.04 -18.36 -1.59
CA THR A 248 -6.46 -18.44 -1.16
C THR A 248 -7.44 -17.92 -2.19
N GLY A 249 -7.07 -16.88 -2.95
CA GLY A 249 -7.87 -16.31 -4.05
C GLY A 249 -9.32 -15.96 -3.70
N LYS A 250 -9.66 -15.84 -2.39
CA LYS A 250 -11.02 -15.54 -1.95
C LYS A 250 -11.34 -14.08 -2.21
N LYS A 251 -12.48 -13.83 -2.84
CA LYS A 251 -13.00 -12.49 -3.14
C LYS A 251 -14.43 -12.34 -2.67
N ILE A 252 -14.87 -11.09 -2.45
CA ILE A 252 -16.26 -10.76 -2.11
C ILE A 252 -16.82 -9.75 -3.09
N GLY A 253 -18.16 -9.71 -3.16
CA GLY A 253 -18.91 -8.74 -3.94
C GLY A 253 -18.78 -8.89 -5.46
N THR A 254 -19.49 -8.03 -6.16
CA THR A 254 -19.47 -7.97 -7.63
C THR A 254 -18.17 -7.39 -8.16
N ASP A 255 -17.54 -6.49 -7.40
CA ASP A 255 -16.29 -5.84 -7.76
C ASP A 255 -15.07 -6.72 -7.45
N GLN A 256 -15.27 -7.95 -6.93
CA GLN A 256 -14.20 -8.92 -6.69
C GLN A 256 -13.12 -8.38 -5.72
N VAL A 257 -13.54 -7.83 -4.58
CA VAL A 257 -12.64 -7.34 -3.53
C VAL A 257 -11.93 -8.51 -2.87
N ASP A 258 -10.61 -8.47 -2.78
CA ASP A 258 -9.80 -9.54 -2.20
C ASP A 258 -10.05 -9.69 -0.69
N VAL A 259 -9.99 -10.93 -0.19
CA VAL A 259 -10.09 -11.23 1.23
C VAL A 259 -8.71 -11.55 1.78
N PRO A 260 -8.17 -10.73 2.70
CA PRO A 260 -6.88 -10.97 3.32
C PRO A 260 -6.84 -12.28 4.13
N THR A 261 -5.66 -12.88 4.27
CA THR A 261 -5.42 -14.05 5.12
C THR A 261 -5.09 -13.65 6.55
N GLY A 262 -4.76 -12.39 6.78
CA GLY A 262 -4.41 -11.85 8.09
C GLY A 262 -4.23 -10.34 8.05
N PHE A 263 -3.79 -9.79 9.17
CA PHE A 263 -3.56 -8.36 9.34
C PHE A 263 -2.34 -8.13 10.23
N TYR A 264 -1.70 -6.99 10.05
CA TYR A 264 -0.63 -6.54 10.93
C TYR A 264 -0.93 -5.16 11.49
N LYS A 265 -0.32 -4.87 12.64
CA LYS A 265 -0.24 -3.52 13.21
C LYS A 265 1.12 -3.35 13.87
N ILE A 266 1.80 -2.25 13.53
CA ILE A 266 3.07 -1.82 14.11
C ILE A 266 2.78 -0.51 14.83
N VAL A 267 3.15 -0.43 16.09
CA VAL A 267 2.91 0.73 16.93
C VAL A 267 4.25 1.24 17.47
N VAL A 268 4.56 2.49 17.20
CA VAL A 268 5.84 3.12 17.51
C VAL A 268 5.62 4.33 18.40
N ASP A 269 6.18 4.34 19.58
CA ASP A 269 6.29 5.53 20.43
C ASP A 269 7.37 6.45 19.85
N THR A 270 6.98 7.60 19.31
CA THR A 270 7.90 8.51 18.61
C THR A 270 8.85 9.25 19.55
N VAL A 271 8.57 9.26 20.86
CA VAL A 271 9.40 9.92 21.90
C VAL A 271 10.50 8.98 22.39
N THR A 272 10.13 7.73 22.70
CA THR A 272 11.08 6.76 23.27
C THR A 272 11.78 5.92 22.19
N GLY A 273 11.19 5.80 21.00
CA GLY A 273 11.62 4.87 19.98
C GLY A 273 11.19 3.42 20.22
N GLN A 274 10.47 3.15 21.31
CA GLN A 274 9.94 1.81 21.56
C GLN A 274 8.88 1.46 20.53
N TYR A 275 8.90 0.24 20.00
CA TYR A 275 7.88 -0.25 19.10
C TYR A 275 7.44 -1.67 19.46
N VAL A 276 6.25 -2.03 19.00
CA VAL A 276 5.68 -3.37 19.11
C VAL A 276 4.96 -3.71 17.81
N ALA A 277 5.03 -4.98 17.41
CA ALA A 277 4.39 -5.47 16.20
C ALA A 277 3.45 -6.64 16.49
N PHE A 278 2.36 -6.70 15.74
CA PHE A 278 1.32 -7.71 15.88
C PHE A 278 0.98 -8.30 14.52
N LEU A 279 0.67 -9.60 14.50
CA LEU A 279 0.24 -10.32 13.32
C LEU A 279 -0.99 -11.18 13.66
N PHE A 280 -2.11 -10.86 13.04
CA PHE A 280 -3.40 -11.51 13.28
C PHE A 280 -3.74 -12.43 12.11
N PRO A 281 -4.10 -13.71 12.36
CA PRO A 281 -4.75 -14.49 11.32
C PRO A 281 -6.19 -13.98 11.09
N GLN A 282 -6.72 -14.16 9.88
CA GLN A 282 -8.12 -13.92 9.56
C GLN A 282 -8.99 -15.04 10.18
N ALA A 283 -9.23 -14.97 11.49
CA ALA A 283 -9.96 -15.98 12.26
C ALA A 283 -11.11 -15.36 13.06
N GLY A 284 -12.19 -16.13 13.28
CA GLY A 284 -13.42 -15.63 13.90
C GLY A 284 -13.33 -15.41 15.41
N ASP A 285 -12.48 -16.15 16.10
CA ASP A 285 -12.25 -16.04 17.53
C ASP A 285 -10.77 -16.23 17.83
N LEU A 286 -10.15 -15.19 18.37
CA LEU A 286 -8.75 -15.17 18.79
C LEU A 286 -8.61 -14.98 20.30
N GLY A 287 -9.72 -15.04 21.06
CA GLY A 287 -9.71 -14.72 22.49
C GLY A 287 -9.47 -13.24 22.76
N ASN A 288 -8.91 -12.95 23.95
CA ASN A 288 -8.68 -11.59 24.43
C ASN A 288 -7.24 -11.33 24.87
N ASP A 289 -6.31 -12.17 24.44
CA ASP A 289 -4.90 -12.07 24.79
C ASP A 289 -4.07 -11.51 23.62
N LEU A 290 -3.63 -10.26 23.74
CA LEU A 290 -2.79 -9.59 22.76
C LEU A 290 -1.39 -10.21 22.64
N GLU A 291 -0.90 -10.91 23.69
CA GLU A 291 0.38 -11.62 23.62
C GLU A 291 0.36 -12.72 22.57
N SER A 292 -0.81 -13.35 22.37
CA SER A 292 -0.98 -14.45 21.40
C SER A 292 -0.76 -14.03 19.93
N VAL A 293 -0.84 -12.74 19.64
CA VAL A 293 -0.66 -12.15 18.29
C VAL A 293 0.53 -11.20 18.23
N HIS A 294 1.29 -11.05 19.33
CA HIS A 294 2.55 -10.32 19.33
C HIS A 294 3.59 -11.06 18.47
N THR A 295 4.40 -10.30 17.73
CA THR A 295 5.44 -10.86 16.87
C THR A 295 6.60 -9.88 16.69
N MET A 296 7.71 -10.37 16.18
CA MET A 296 8.82 -9.51 15.75
C MET A 296 8.48 -8.76 14.45
N LEU A 297 8.98 -7.53 14.30
CA LEU A 297 8.78 -6.73 13.09
C LEU A 297 9.18 -7.49 11.82
N ILE A 298 10.29 -8.21 11.85
CA ILE A 298 10.77 -8.98 10.69
C ILE A 298 9.74 -9.99 10.17
N ASN A 299 8.88 -10.54 11.05
CA ASN A 299 7.82 -11.46 10.62
C ASN A 299 6.68 -10.70 9.92
N VAL A 300 6.38 -9.48 10.36
CA VAL A 300 5.42 -8.60 9.67
C VAL A 300 5.95 -8.26 8.28
N GLU A 301 7.20 -7.79 8.19
CA GLU A 301 7.84 -7.43 6.92
C GLU A 301 7.92 -8.61 5.95
N ALA A 302 8.28 -9.79 6.45
CA ALA A 302 8.32 -11.02 5.63
C ALA A 302 6.94 -11.42 5.10
N LYS A 303 5.87 -11.17 5.86
CA LYS A 303 4.49 -11.52 5.47
C LYS A 303 3.83 -10.47 4.60
N SER A 304 4.09 -9.19 4.83
CA SER A 304 3.56 -8.08 4.03
C SER A 304 4.35 -7.84 2.73
N GLY A 305 5.63 -8.24 2.70
CA GLY A 305 6.55 -7.89 1.61
C GLY A 305 7.03 -6.42 1.66
N ILE A 306 6.80 -5.73 2.78
CA ILE A 306 7.04 -4.30 2.98
C ILE A 306 7.98 -4.10 4.16
N THR A 307 8.96 -3.21 4.04
CA THR A 307 9.78 -2.72 5.16
C THR A 307 9.25 -1.39 5.67
N PHE A 308 9.20 -1.24 6.99
CA PHE A 308 8.61 -0.08 7.65
C PHE A 308 9.70 0.78 8.29
N PRO A 309 9.87 2.05 7.85
CA PRO A 309 10.83 2.96 8.45
C PRO A 309 10.46 3.26 9.89
N LEU A 310 11.44 3.08 10.78
CA LEU A 310 11.35 3.36 12.20
C LEU A 310 12.33 4.48 12.60
N PRO A 311 12.17 5.12 13.76
CA PRO A 311 13.14 6.09 14.26
C PRO A 311 14.52 5.44 14.42
N PRO A 312 15.63 6.22 14.29
CA PRO A 312 17.00 5.67 14.36
C PRO A 312 17.33 4.98 15.70
N ASN A 313 16.62 5.35 16.76
CA ASN A 313 16.74 4.76 18.10
C ASN A 313 15.67 3.68 18.38
N ALA A 314 15.08 3.11 17.34
CA ALA A 314 14.01 2.13 17.52
C ALA A 314 14.48 0.89 18.29
N VAL A 315 13.69 0.52 19.29
CA VAL A 315 13.91 -0.67 20.13
C VAL A 315 12.60 -1.43 20.26
N GLU A 316 12.65 -2.72 19.95
CA GLU A 316 11.51 -3.59 20.15
C GLU A 316 11.16 -3.69 21.64
N SER A 317 9.89 -3.50 21.97
CA SER A 317 9.41 -3.59 23.32
C SER A 317 8.41 -4.72 23.50
N LYS A 318 8.13 -5.08 24.74
CA LYS A 318 7.03 -5.98 25.07
C LYS A 318 5.71 -5.23 25.00
N ILE A 319 4.62 -5.99 24.98
CA ILE A 319 3.27 -5.43 24.98
C ILE A 319 3.09 -4.51 26.19
N TRP A 320 2.51 -3.35 25.94
CA TRP A 320 2.10 -2.41 26.98
C TRP A 320 0.79 -2.87 27.63
N VAL A 321 0.77 -2.87 28.93
CA VAL A 321 -0.48 -3.10 29.69
C VAL A 321 -1.03 -1.76 30.09
N TYR A 322 -2.20 -1.40 29.60
CA TYR A 322 -2.81 -0.10 29.84
C TYR A 322 -4.11 -0.22 30.63
N ASP A 323 -4.40 0.82 31.43
CA ASP A 323 -5.68 0.93 32.15
C ASP A 323 -6.78 1.52 31.24
N PHE A 324 -7.46 0.65 30.49
CA PHE A 324 -8.58 1.06 29.64
C PHE A 324 -9.72 1.76 30.39
N LYS A 325 -9.86 1.52 31.71
CA LYS A 325 -10.90 2.15 32.53
C LYS A 325 -10.67 3.64 32.62
N LYS A 326 -9.41 4.05 32.82
CA LYS A 326 -9.02 5.47 32.90
C LYS A 326 -9.37 6.18 31.59
N LEU A 327 -8.96 5.65 30.44
CA LEU A 327 -9.29 6.23 29.14
C LEU A 327 -10.80 6.39 28.94
N THR A 328 -11.61 5.38 29.31
CA THR A 328 -13.06 5.44 29.20
C THR A 328 -13.67 6.52 30.09
N VAL A 329 -13.19 6.67 31.32
CA VAL A 329 -13.66 7.69 32.27
C VAL A 329 -13.34 9.09 31.77
N ASP A 330 -12.09 9.31 31.34
CA ASP A 330 -11.63 10.63 30.90
C ASP A 330 -12.30 11.06 29.59
N THR A 331 -12.54 10.14 28.66
CA THR A 331 -13.31 10.42 27.43
C THR A 331 -14.74 10.84 27.78
N LYS A 332 -15.41 10.11 28.67
CA LYS A 332 -16.77 10.49 29.11
C LYS A 332 -16.79 11.86 29.78
N ALA A 333 -15.83 12.14 30.65
CA ALA A 333 -15.74 13.44 31.33
C ALA A 333 -15.48 14.60 30.34
N LYS A 334 -14.70 14.39 29.29
CA LYS A 334 -14.43 15.37 28.23
C LYS A 334 -15.64 15.58 27.33
N CYS A 335 -16.33 14.53 26.95
CA CYS A 335 -17.39 14.57 25.94
C CYS A 335 -18.78 14.94 26.47
N HIS A 336 -18.98 14.99 27.78
CA HIS A 336 -20.25 15.37 28.40
C HIS A 336 -20.21 16.77 29.04
N LYS A 337 -19.19 17.58 28.69
CA LYS A 337 -19.14 19.01 29.03
C LYS A 337 -19.78 19.84 27.94
#